data_77d291834e67c5d2289537e55c4a809b
#
_entry.id   77d291834e67c5d2289537e55c4a809b
#
_cell.length_a   1.000
_cell.length_b   1.000
_cell.length_c   1.000
_cell.angle_alpha   90.00
_cell.angle_beta   90.00
_cell.angle_gamma   90.00
#
_symmetry.space_group_name_H-M   'P 1'
#
loop_
_entity.id
_entity.type
_entity.pdbx_description
1 polymer ?
#
loop_
_entity_poly.entity_id
_entity_poly.type
_entity_poly.pdbx_seq_one_letter_code
_entity_poly.pdbx_strand_id
1 'polypeptide(L)'
;IGARPDQATTARIIAAHAHAVIGADAVVTAGNSVLSLCTANTRGVISNHLIPTSDFIQQPRADFRHQECLDLIAKQLDTNSLFMDFHKLAVTYLGDAIYANTMMLGCALQQGLLPVTMQSIEQAITLNNVSVDNNLRALHLGRYLAHFGAPDTSTQVVNVTALSSWQE
;
A
#
# COMPACT_ATOMS: atom_id res chain seq x y z
N ILE A 1 5.92 -3.64 15.29
CA ILE A 1 7.39 -3.53 15.11
C ILE A 1 7.88 -2.60 16.22
N GLY A 2 8.78 -3.09 17.08
CA GLY A 2 9.44 -2.29 18.11
C GLY A 2 10.79 -1.79 17.58
N ALA A 3 11.22 -0.59 17.99
CA ALA A 3 12.53 -0.06 17.64
C ALA A 3 13.69 -0.81 18.34
N ARG A 4 13.38 -1.56 19.39
CA ARG A 4 14.32 -2.40 20.15
C ARG A 4 13.68 -3.76 20.51
N PRO A 5 14.48 -4.84 20.68
CA PRO A 5 13.96 -6.17 20.98
C PRO A 5 13.09 -6.24 22.25
N ASP A 6 13.42 -5.43 23.27
CA ASP A 6 12.69 -5.32 24.53
C ASP A 6 11.30 -4.68 24.40
N GLN A 7 11.04 -3.99 23.30
CA GLN A 7 9.75 -3.38 22.98
C GLN A 7 8.80 -4.33 22.23
N ALA A 8 9.31 -5.45 21.72
CA ALA A 8 8.51 -6.46 21.02
C ALA A 8 7.92 -7.46 22.04
N THR A 9 6.94 -7.02 22.82
CA THR A 9 6.36 -7.82 23.91
C THR A 9 5.35 -8.85 23.45
N THR A 10 4.80 -8.72 22.24
CA THR A 10 3.81 -9.67 21.70
C THR A 10 4.05 -9.97 20.22
N ALA A 11 3.76 -11.20 19.81
CA ALA A 11 3.79 -11.60 18.39
C ALA A 11 2.54 -11.16 17.62
N ARG A 12 1.52 -10.62 18.29
CA ARG A 12 0.26 -10.19 17.69
C ARG A 12 -0.09 -8.78 18.15
N ILE A 13 -0.67 -7.99 17.25
CA ILE A 13 -1.22 -6.68 17.58
C ILE A 13 -2.48 -6.89 18.42
N ILE A 14 -2.59 -6.15 19.51
CA ILE A 14 -3.78 -6.14 20.37
C ILE A 14 -4.89 -5.35 19.67
N ALA A 15 -6.15 -5.70 19.94
CA ALA A 15 -7.30 -4.97 19.41
C ALA A 15 -7.17 -3.46 19.67
N ALA A 16 -7.51 -2.64 18.68
CA ALA A 16 -7.45 -1.17 18.71
C ALA A 16 -6.03 -0.58 18.96
N HIS A 17 -4.95 -1.30 18.61
CA HIS A 17 -3.57 -0.86 18.80
C HIS A 17 -2.75 -0.80 17.48
N ALA A 18 -3.37 -1.01 16.32
CA ALA A 18 -2.67 -0.82 15.07
C ALA A 18 -2.46 0.67 14.79
N HIS A 19 -1.21 1.09 14.55
CA HIS A 19 -0.88 2.45 14.13
C HIS A 19 -0.97 2.62 12.61
N ALA A 20 -0.67 1.54 11.87
CA ALA A 20 -0.69 1.53 10.42
C ALA A 20 -1.23 0.23 9.86
N VAL A 21 -1.88 0.30 8.68
CA VAL A 21 -2.33 -0.85 7.88
C VAL A 21 -1.86 -0.68 6.44
N ILE A 22 -1.26 -1.72 5.88
CA ILE A 22 -0.99 -1.84 4.44
C ILE A 22 -1.90 -2.95 3.92
N GLY A 23 -2.94 -2.58 3.18
CA GLY A 23 -3.98 -3.49 2.69
C GLY A 23 -3.89 -3.70 1.19
N ALA A 24 -3.26 -4.80 0.75
CA ALA A 24 -3.14 -5.13 -0.66
C ALA A 24 -4.45 -5.70 -1.27
N ASP A 25 -5.35 -6.18 -0.43
CA ASP A 25 -6.66 -6.72 -0.79
C ASP A 25 -7.73 -6.08 0.09
N ALA A 26 -8.71 -5.40 -0.54
CA ALA A 26 -9.76 -4.69 0.18
C ALA A 26 -10.70 -5.63 0.95
N VAL A 27 -11.01 -6.82 0.41
CA VAL A 27 -11.90 -7.79 1.05
C VAL A 27 -11.26 -8.35 2.33
N VAL A 28 -9.98 -8.71 2.25
CA VAL A 28 -9.21 -9.17 3.40
C VAL A 28 -9.05 -8.06 4.44
N THR A 29 -8.74 -6.85 3.99
CA THR A 29 -8.55 -5.68 4.86
C THR A 29 -9.84 -5.28 5.59
N ALA A 30 -11.00 -5.38 4.93
CA ALA A 30 -12.32 -5.12 5.53
C ALA A 30 -12.76 -6.22 6.52
N GLY A 31 -12.02 -7.33 6.59
CA GLY A 31 -12.33 -8.41 7.53
C GLY A 31 -12.21 -7.97 8.99
N ASN A 32 -13.09 -8.51 9.84
CA ASN A 32 -13.12 -8.18 11.27
C ASN A 32 -11.78 -8.46 11.98
N SER A 33 -11.02 -9.44 11.50
CA SER A 33 -9.67 -9.75 12.02
C SER A 33 -8.66 -8.61 11.85
N VAL A 34 -8.85 -7.73 10.85
CA VAL A 34 -8.02 -6.55 10.61
C VAL A 34 -8.66 -5.32 11.24
N LEU A 35 -9.95 -5.05 10.94
CA LEU A 35 -10.61 -3.82 11.40
C LEU A 35 -10.71 -3.74 12.92
N SER A 36 -10.83 -4.87 13.63
CA SER A 36 -10.81 -4.88 15.10
C SER A 36 -9.49 -4.41 15.71
N LEU A 37 -8.39 -4.45 14.94
CA LEU A 37 -7.09 -3.95 15.38
C LEU A 37 -6.95 -2.44 15.19
N CYS A 38 -7.79 -1.85 14.34
CA CYS A 38 -7.72 -0.45 13.90
C CYS A 38 -8.55 0.48 14.77
N THR A 39 -8.21 1.74 14.74
CA THR A 39 -8.96 2.88 15.32
C THR A 39 -9.06 4.00 14.31
N ALA A 40 -9.83 5.04 14.61
CA ALA A 40 -9.90 6.27 13.79
C ALA A 40 -8.55 7.01 13.66
N ASN A 41 -7.54 6.64 14.44
CA ASN A 41 -6.18 7.18 14.33
C ASN A 41 -5.23 6.24 13.55
N THR A 42 -5.71 5.07 13.14
CA THR A 42 -4.93 4.13 12.33
C THR A 42 -4.85 4.64 10.91
N ARG A 43 -3.64 4.89 10.39
CA ARG A 43 -3.44 5.33 9.00
C ARG A 43 -3.22 4.13 8.09
N GLY A 44 -3.71 4.23 6.85
CA GLY A 44 -3.66 3.13 5.89
C GLY A 44 -3.08 3.50 4.53
N VAL A 45 -2.44 2.52 3.90
CA VAL A 45 -2.18 2.48 2.45
C VAL A 45 -2.93 1.28 1.91
N ILE A 46 -3.99 1.52 1.17
CA ILE A 46 -4.98 0.51 0.77
C ILE A 46 -5.05 0.43 -0.75
N SER A 47 -4.91 -0.77 -1.29
CA SER A 47 -5.21 -1.03 -2.69
C SER A 47 -6.72 -1.12 -2.88
N ASN A 48 -7.26 -0.24 -3.74
CA ASN A 48 -8.66 -0.29 -4.16
C ASN A 48 -8.84 -1.08 -5.47
N HIS A 49 -7.82 -1.86 -5.87
CA HIS A 49 -7.91 -2.73 -7.02
C HIS A 49 -8.94 -3.84 -6.78
N LEU A 50 -9.89 -3.98 -7.72
CA LEU A 50 -10.85 -5.07 -7.73
C LEU A 50 -10.23 -6.29 -8.40
N ILE A 51 -10.03 -7.38 -7.65
CA ILE A 51 -9.62 -8.66 -8.22
C ILE A 51 -10.89 -9.43 -8.62
N PRO A 52 -11.18 -9.58 -9.93
CA PRO A 52 -12.31 -10.38 -10.38
C PRO A 52 -12.05 -11.86 -10.03
N THR A 53 -12.72 -12.38 -9.02
CA THR A 53 -12.74 -13.83 -8.78
C THR A 53 -13.74 -14.49 -9.73
N SER A 54 -13.60 -15.80 -10.00
CA SER A 54 -14.50 -16.54 -10.90
C SER A 54 -15.99 -16.40 -10.52
N ASP A 55 -16.29 -16.19 -9.25
CA ASP A 55 -17.64 -15.95 -8.76
C ASP A 55 -18.17 -14.55 -9.14
N PHE A 56 -17.27 -13.60 -9.45
CA PHE A 56 -17.60 -12.24 -9.86
C PHE A 56 -18.16 -12.16 -11.28
N ILE A 57 -17.74 -13.06 -12.17
CA ILE A 57 -18.20 -13.06 -13.60
C ILE A 57 -19.68 -13.39 -13.71
N GLN A 58 -20.27 -14.03 -12.69
CA GLN A 58 -21.65 -14.45 -12.70
C GLN A 58 -22.61 -13.60 -11.85
N GLN A 59 -22.11 -12.62 -11.07
CA GLN A 59 -22.94 -11.83 -10.17
C GLN A 59 -22.69 -10.31 -10.27
N PRO A 60 -23.68 -9.52 -10.73
CA PRO A 60 -23.61 -8.04 -10.75
C PRO A 60 -23.42 -7.39 -9.37
N ARG A 61 -23.58 -8.17 -8.29
CA ARG A 61 -23.44 -7.71 -6.90
C ARG A 61 -22.00 -7.61 -6.41
N ALA A 62 -21.04 -8.05 -7.19
CA ALA A 62 -19.64 -8.09 -6.77
C ALA A 62 -19.00 -6.69 -6.63
N ASP A 63 -19.32 -5.77 -7.54
CA ASP A 63 -18.85 -4.38 -7.49
C ASP A 63 -19.39 -3.67 -6.23
N PHE A 64 -20.64 -3.93 -5.85
CA PHE A 64 -21.20 -3.39 -4.62
C PHE A 64 -20.49 -3.87 -3.36
N ARG A 65 -20.16 -5.17 -3.30
CA ARG A 65 -19.41 -5.72 -2.15
C ARG A 65 -18.01 -5.12 -2.02
N HIS A 66 -17.34 -4.89 -3.14
CA HIS A 66 -16.02 -4.26 -3.14
C HIS A 66 -16.11 -2.83 -2.61
N GLN A 67 -17.06 -2.03 -3.10
CA GLN A 67 -17.28 -0.66 -2.63
C GLN A 67 -17.67 -0.64 -1.14
N GLU A 68 -18.54 -1.54 -0.69
CA GLU A 68 -18.87 -1.70 0.72
C GLU A 68 -17.64 -1.99 1.59
N CYS A 69 -16.70 -2.83 1.10
CA CYS A 69 -15.44 -3.09 1.81
C CYS A 69 -14.59 -1.82 1.92
N LEU A 70 -14.44 -1.06 0.83
CA LEU A 70 -13.69 0.19 0.84
C LEU A 70 -14.32 1.23 1.77
N ASP A 71 -15.64 1.34 1.78
CA ASP A 71 -16.38 2.26 2.66
C ASP A 71 -16.21 1.88 4.15
N LEU A 72 -16.24 0.58 4.46
CA LEU A 72 -15.98 0.08 5.82
C LEU A 72 -14.55 0.42 6.27
N ILE A 73 -13.55 0.20 5.40
CA ILE A 73 -12.16 0.53 5.70
C ILE A 73 -12.02 2.04 5.90
N ALA A 74 -12.56 2.86 4.99
CA ALA A 74 -12.45 4.32 5.05
C ALA A 74 -13.13 4.89 6.30
N LYS A 75 -14.23 4.29 6.76
CA LYS A 75 -14.93 4.68 7.99
C LYS A 75 -14.13 4.36 9.25
N GLN A 76 -13.33 3.30 9.22
CA GLN A 76 -12.56 2.83 10.38
C GLN A 76 -11.20 3.49 10.52
N LEU A 77 -10.59 3.92 9.41
CA LEU A 77 -9.24 4.47 9.38
C LEU A 77 -9.23 6.01 9.44
N ASP A 78 -8.05 6.56 9.73
CA ASP A 78 -7.79 8.00 9.63
C ASP A 78 -8.06 8.52 8.20
N THR A 79 -8.61 9.74 8.11
CA THR A 79 -8.98 10.41 6.84
C THR A 79 -7.79 10.67 5.91
N ASN A 80 -6.57 10.67 6.44
CA ASN A 80 -5.34 10.79 5.64
C ASN A 80 -4.84 9.43 5.11
N SER A 81 -5.63 8.37 5.22
CA SER A 81 -5.30 7.09 4.61
C SER A 81 -5.36 7.16 3.08
N LEU A 82 -4.41 6.51 2.42
CA LEU A 82 -4.30 6.50 0.96
C LEU A 82 -5.03 5.29 0.36
N PHE A 83 -5.87 5.56 -0.63
CA PHE A 83 -6.57 4.55 -1.42
C PHE A 83 -6.19 4.74 -2.89
N MET A 84 -5.53 3.76 -3.51
CA MET A 84 -5.09 3.82 -4.90
C MET A 84 -5.20 2.45 -5.58
N ASP A 85 -5.40 2.42 -6.89
CA ASP A 85 -5.28 1.19 -7.68
C ASP A 85 -3.81 0.91 -8.00
N PHE A 86 -3.11 0.35 -7.01
CA PHE A 86 -1.69 0.02 -7.13
C PHE A 86 -1.40 -1.01 -8.23
N HIS A 87 -2.36 -1.90 -8.53
CA HIS A 87 -2.23 -2.85 -9.63
C HIS A 87 -2.19 -2.10 -10.98
N LYS A 88 -3.20 -1.26 -11.24
CA LYS A 88 -3.25 -0.45 -12.46
C LYS A 88 -2.03 0.46 -12.60
N LEU A 89 -1.61 1.11 -11.51
CA LEU A 89 -0.43 1.97 -11.50
C LEU A 89 0.85 1.18 -11.80
N ALA A 90 1.04 -0.01 -11.20
CA ALA A 90 2.20 -0.86 -11.47
C ALA A 90 2.25 -1.33 -12.93
N VAL A 91 1.13 -1.77 -13.48
CA VAL A 91 1.05 -2.14 -14.90
C VAL A 91 1.35 -0.95 -15.80
N THR A 92 0.77 0.23 -15.49
CA THR A 92 0.91 1.43 -16.32
C THR A 92 2.36 1.95 -16.37
N TYR A 93 3.03 2.01 -15.23
CA TYR A 93 4.35 2.66 -15.12
C TYR A 93 5.53 1.70 -15.11
N LEU A 94 5.32 0.43 -14.73
CA LEU A 94 6.38 -0.57 -14.57
C LEU A 94 6.18 -1.79 -15.46
N GLY A 95 5.03 -1.89 -16.13
CA GLY A 95 4.71 -2.98 -17.07
C GLY A 95 4.20 -4.26 -16.43
N ASP A 96 4.20 -4.39 -15.10
CA ASP A 96 3.75 -5.59 -14.40
C ASP A 96 3.17 -5.27 -13.02
N ALA A 97 2.05 -5.90 -12.70
CA ALA A 97 1.35 -5.77 -11.43
C ALA A 97 2.12 -6.32 -10.23
N ILE A 98 3.12 -7.18 -10.44
CA ILE A 98 3.96 -7.78 -9.38
C ILE A 98 4.63 -6.71 -8.51
N TYR A 99 4.84 -5.51 -9.04
CA TYR A 99 5.47 -4.38 -8.34
C TYR A 99 4.51 -3.58 -7.45
N ALA A 100 3.20 -3.88 -7.48
CA ALA A 100 2.18 -3.16 -6.71
C ALA A 100 2.50 -3.13 -5.21
N ASN A 101 2.90 -4.27 -4.63
CA ASN A 101 3.22 -4.35 -3.21
C ASN A 101 4.44 -3.51 -2.82
N THR A 102 5.46 -3.45 -3.66
CA THR A 102 6.64 -2.61 -3.43
C THR A 102 6.29 -1.12 -3.56
N MET A 103 5.37 -0.74 -4.46
CA MET A 103 4.82 0.63 -4.52
C MET A 103 4.07 0.99 -3.24
N MET A 104 3.22 0.10 -2.72
CA MET A 104 2.52 0.30 -1.44
C MET A 104 3.50 0.50 -0.29
N LEU A 105 4.59 -0.27 -0.27
CA LEU A 105 5.66 -0.11 0.71
C LEU A 105 6.31 1.27 0.62
N GLY A 106 6.56 1.76 -0.60
CA GLY A 106 7.06 3.12 -0.85
C GLY A 106 6.12 4.21 -0.34
N CYS A 107 4.79 4.05 -0.60
CA CYS A 107 3.78 4.96 -0.07
C CYS A 107 3.78 4.97 1.46
N ALA A 108 3.80 3.80 2.09
CA ALA A 108 3.78 3.67 3.54
C ALA A 108 5.03 4.28 4.19
N LEU A 109 6.19 4.13 3.54
CA LEU A 109 7.43 4.75 3.98
C LEU A 109 7.35 6.27 3.93
N GLN A 110 6.90 6.84 2.79
CA GLN A 110 6.78 8.29 2.60
C GLN A 110 5.79 8.91 3.59
N GLN A 111 4.74 8.18 3.94
CA GLN A 111 3.75 8.59 4.94
C GLN A 111 4.24 8.44 6.39
N GLY A 112 5.47 7.97 6.61
CA GLY A 112 6.01 7.74 7.95
C GLY A 112 5.34 6.62 8.74
N LEU A 113 4.70 5.66 8.04
CA LEU A 113 3.98 4.55 8.66
C LEU A 113 4.90 3.38 9.05
N LEU A 114 6.13 3.39 8.57
CA LEU A 114 7.10 2.32 8.80
C LEU A 114 8.27 2.84 9.63
N PRO A 115 8.64 2.17 10.73
CA PRO A 115 9.77 2.55 11.57
C PRO A 115 11.10 2.02 11.00
N VAL A 116 11.32 2.23 9.70
CA VAL A 116 12.53 1.82 8.97
C VAL A 116 12.96 2.95 8.04
N THR A 117 14.27 2.99 7.73
CA THR A 117 14.81 4.01 6.82
C THR A 117 14.68 3.56 5.37
N MET A 118 14.65 4.54 4.46
CA MET A 118 14.71 4.30 3.01
C MET A 118 15.90 3.42 2.65
N GLN A 119 17.08 3.76 3.15
CA GLN A 119 18.32 3.02 2.89
C GLN A 119 18.20 1.55 3.31
N SER A 120 17.55 1.25 4.43
CA SER A 120 17.37 -0.13 4.89
C SER A 120 16.49 -0.95 3.94
N ILE A 121 15.45 -0.32 3.36
CA ILE A 121 14.57 -0.99 2.39
C ILE A 121 15.31 -1.20 1.06
N GLU A 122 16.06 -0.20 0.57
CA GLU A 122 16.88 -0.33 -0.64
C GLU A 122 17.92 -1.44 -0.52
N GLN A 123 18.59 -1.51 0.62
CA GLN A 123 19.53 -2.60 0.92
C GLN A 123 18.83 -3.96 0.94
N ALA A 124 17.65 -4.07 1.55
CA ALA A 124 16.88 -5.30 1.59
C ALA A 124 16.46 -5.76 0.18
N ILE A 125 16.00 -4.83 -0.68
CA ILE A 125 15.69 -5.11 -2.08
C ILE A 125 16.93 -5.61 -2.83
N THR A 126 18.07 -4.95 -2.64
CA THR A 126 19.33 -5.32 -3.27
C THR A 126 19.81 -6.70 -2.81
N LEU A 127 19.73 -6.99 -1.51
CA LEU A 127 20.11 -8.29 -0.95
C LEU A 127 19.19 -9.41 -1.42
N ASN A 128 17.90 -9.15 -1.60
CA ASN A 128 16.94 -10.12 -2.13
C ASN A 128 17.24 -10.50 -3.59
N ASN A 129 17.95 -9.66 -4.33
CA ASN A 129 18.48 -9.88 -5.67
C ASN A 129 17.44 -10.35 -6.72
N VAL A 130 16.17 -9.96 -6.57
CA VAL A 130 15.10 -10.27 -7.52
C VAL A 130 14.60 -8.98 -8.14
N SER A 131 14.76 -8.83 -9.46
CA SER A 131 14.33 -7.64 -10.22
C SER A 131 14.65 -6.32 -9.51
N VAL A 132 15.89 -6.18 -9.03
CA VAL A 132 16.33 -5.09 -8.12
C VAL A 132 15.94 -3.72 -8.68
N ASP A 133 16.31 -3.42 -9.93
CA ASP A 133 16.03 -2.12 -10.54
C ASP A 133 14.54 -1.78 -10.59
N ASN A 134 13.70 -2.75 -10.96
CA ASN A 134 12.27 -2.51 -11.03
C ASN A 134 11.62 -2.39 -9.64
N ASN A 135 12.10 -3.14 -8.65
CA ASN A 135 11.63 -2.99 -7.27
C ASN A 135 12.07 -1.65 -6.67
N LEU A 136 13.27 -1.16 -6.95
CA LEU A 136 13.70 0.18 -6.53
C LEU A 136 12.86 1.27 -7.21
N ARG A 137 12.61 1.14 -8.53
CA ARG A 137 11.69 2.05 -9.24
C ARG A 137 10.28 2.04 -8.64
N ALA A 138 9.75 0.84 -8.31
CA ALA A 138 8.45 0.71 -7.68
C ALA A 138 8.39 1.40 -6.31
N LEU A 139 9.42 1.23 -5.49
CA LEU A 139 9.54 1.87 -4.18
C LEU A 139 9.53 3.40 -4.32
N HIS A 140 10.37 3.95 -5.22
CA HIS A 140 10.44 5.39 -5.47
C HIS A 140 9.16 5.95 -6.07
N LEU A 141 8.52 5.21 -7.01
CA LEU A 141 7.22 5.61 -7.56
C LEU A 141 6.15 5.66 -6.48
N GLY A 142 6.12 4.68 -5.57
CA GLY A 142 5.21 4.69 -4.43
C GLY A 142 5.40 5.92 -3.54
N ARG A 143 6.64 6.29 -3.24
CA ARG A 143 6.96 7.52 -2.49
C ARG A 143 6.45 8.77 -3.21
N TYR A 144 6.72 8.87 -4.51
CA TYR A 144 6.26 9.96 -5.36
C TYR A 144 4.74 10.10 -5.32
N LEU A 145 4.00 9.00 -5.51
CA LEU A 145 2.54 8.98 -5.49
C LEU A 145 1.97 9.37 -4.13
N ALA A 146 2.62 8.99 -3.04
CA ALA A 146 2.20 9.37 -1.69
C ALA A 146 2.35 10.87 -1.42
N HIS A 147 3.31 11.53 -2.08
CA HIS A 147 3.58 12.96 -1.90
C HIS A 147 2.73 13.83 -2.85
N PHE A 148 2.67 13.46 -4.13
CA PHE A 148 2.02 14.28 -5.17
C PHE A 148 0.61 13.81 -5.54
N GLY A 149 0.17 12.65 -5.05
CA GLY A 149 -1.06 11.99 -5.49
C GLY A 149 -0.87 11.18 -6.77
N ALA A 150 -1.88 10.36 -7.10
CA ALA A 150 -1.90 9.69 -8.39
C ALA A 150 -2.19 10.73 -9.50
N PRO A 151 -1.39 10.78 -10.58
CA PRO A 151 -1.66 11.69 -11.68
C PRO A 151 -3.00 11.33 -12.33
N ASP A 152 -3.78 12.35 -12.68
CA ASP A 152 -4.94 12.16 -13.53
C ASP A 152 -4.47 11.52 -14.84
N THR A 153 -5.00 10.35 -15.15
CA THR A 153 -4.57 9.46 -16.24
C THR A 153 -4.61 10.09 -17.64
N SER A 154 -5.02 11.35 -17.76
CA SER A 154 -5.15 12.06 -19.03
C SER A 154 -3.97 12.96 -19.40
N THR A 155 -3.05 13.31 -18.47
CA THR A 155 -2.13 14.45 -18.78
C THR A 155 -0.70 14.36 -18.25
N GLN A 156 -0.33 13.45 -17.34
CA GLN A 156 1.03 13.42 -16.81
C GLN A 156 1.67 12.03 -16.94
N VAL A 157 2.68 11.95 -17.80
CA VAL A 157 3.59 10.81 -17.84
C VAL A 157 4.63 11.00 -16.73
N VAL A 158 4.53 10.22 -15.65
CA VAL A 158 5.56 10.19 -14.61
C VAL A 158 6.81 9.56 -15.21
N ASN A 159 7.90 10.31 -15.28
CA ASN A 159 9.19 9.76 -15.71
C ASN A 159 9.81 8.94 -14.59
N VAL A 160 9.51 7.65 -14.58
CA VAL A 160 9.95 6.71 -13.54
C VAL A 160 11.49 6.60 -13.46
N THR A 161 12.20 6.86 -14.56
CA THR A 161 13.67 6.81 -14.58
C THR A 161 14.29 7.96 -13.79
N ALA A 162 13.60 9.11 -13.71
CA ALA A 162 14.10 10.27 -12.96
C ALA A 162 13.81 10.19 -11.45
N LEU A 163 12.93 9.26 -11.01
CA LEU A 163 12.51 9.17 -9.60
C LEU A 163 13.64 8.71 -8.65
N SER A 164 14.65 8.02 -9.15
CA SER A 164 15.79 7.59 -8.33
C SER A 164 16.67 8.76 -7.83
N SER A 165 16.58 9.92 -8.48
CA SER A 165 17.29 11.14 -8.09
C SER A 165 16.44 12.10 -7.26
N TRP A 166 15.17 11.78 -7.02
CA TRP A 166 14.29 12.62 -6.22
C TRP A 166 14.63 12.48 -4.72
N GLN A 167 15.15 13.56 -4.17
CA GLN A 167 15.40 13.74 -2.74
C GLN A 167 14.49 14.87 -2.25
N GLU A 168 14.00 14.77 -1.05
CA GLU A 168 13.18 15.79 -0.41
C GLU A 168 13.95 17.11 -0.23
#